data_668508e2da6295108a9bdcc1c9c908e3
#
_entry.id   668508e2da6295108a9bdcc1c9c908e3
#
_cell.length_a   1.000
_cell.length_b   1.000
_cell.length_c   1.000
_cell.angle_alpha   90.00
_cell.angle_beta   90.00
_cell.angle_gamma   90.00
#
_symmetry.space_group_name_H-M   'P 1'
#
loop_
_entity.id
_entity.type
_entity.pdbx_description
1 polymer ?
#
loop_
_entity_poly.entity_id
_entity_poly.type
_entity_poly.pdbx_seq_one_letter_code
_entity_poly.pdbx_strand_id
1 'polypeptide(L)'
;YWVIRWGDESIEGVAQRRDMYMREGCCRMYSEGEGPKRWHKVVLIVPPEQIPTVRAYVEEQNPQGFYPVQSDAFYLELVPQGISKGRGMRMIQQALGLTKAAAIGDRENDKPMLELADFCAVPKSGDPDLQKEVDFIVDSCENGAVADFICRLEQICTQ
;
A
#
# COMPACT_ATOMS: atom_id res chain seq x y z
N TYR A 1 9.59 -12.60 8.61
CA TYR A 1 9.22 -12.57 10.03
C TYR A 1 8.63 -11.20 10.35
N TRP A 2 7.38 -11.18 10.84
CA TRP A 2 6.70 -9.98 11.31
C TRP A 2 6.94 -9.90 12.80
N VAL A 3 7.41 -8.74 13.28
CA VAL A 3 7.52 -8.48 14.71
C VAL A 3 6.47 -7.46 15.06
N ILE A 4 5.60 -7.78 15.98
CA ILE A 4 4.46 -6.95 16.33
C ILE A 4 4.57 -6.54 17.79
N ARG A 5 4.54 -5.24 18.04
CA ARG A 5 4.27 -4.68 19.34
C ARG A 5 2.84 -4.14 19.33
N TRP A 6 2.01 -4.64 20.19
CA TRP A 6 0.64 -4.16 20.35
C TRP A 6 0.61 -3.01 21.35
N GLY A 7 -0.09 -1.96 20.97
CA GLY A 7 -0.42 -0.87 21.86
C GLY A 7 -1.71 -1.16 22.65
N ASP A 8 -2.61 -0.22 22.65
CA ASP A 8 -3.90 -0.34 23.36
C ASP A 8 -4.87 -1.23 22.55
N GLU A 9 -5.13 -2.43 23.06
CA GLU A 9 -6.06 -3.40 22.46
C GLU A 9 -7.54 -2.98 22.56
N SER A 10 -7.85 -1.95 23.35
CA SER A 10 -9.21 -1.39 23.41
C SER A 10 -9.56 -0.58 22.16
N ILE A 11 -8.57 -0.21 21.34
CA ILE A 11 -8.81 0.48 20.07
C ILE A 11 -9.49 -0.48 19.10
N GLU A 12 -10.65 -0.07 18.59
CA GLU A 12 -11.45 -0.85 17.65
C GLU A 12 -10.61 -1.33 16.45
N GLY A 13 -10.71 -2.61 16.16
CA GLY A 13 -10.01 -3.27 15.05
C GLY A 13 -8.57 -3.68 15.33
N VAL A 14 -7.91 -3.23 16.41
CA VAL A 14 -6.53 -3.64 16.76
C VAL A 14 -6.49 -5.12 17.13
N ALA A 15 -7.38 -5.56 18.02
CA ALA A 15 -7.45 -6.95 18.45
C ALA A 15 -7.75 -7.91 17.28
N GLN A 16 -8.68 -7.55 16.41
CA GLN A 16 -9.02 -8.36 15.22
C GLN A 16 -7.83 -8.53 14.28
N ARG A 17 -7.08 -7.45 14.04
CA ARG A 17 -5.89 -7.47 13.18
C ARG A 17 -4.75 -8.26 13.81
N ARG A 18 -4.54 -8.10 15.13
CA ARG A 18 -3.61 -8.95 15.87
C ARG A 18 -3.92 -10.42 15.66
N ASP A 19 -5.18 -10.81 15.91
CA ASP A 19 -5.61 -12.20 15.82
C ASP A 19 -5.48 -12.76 14.40
N MET A 20 -5.72 -11.94 13.39
CA MET A 20 -5.49 -12.29 11.99
C MET A 20 -4.00 -12.61 11.73
N TYR A 21 -3.10 -11.71 12.10
CA TYR A 21 -1.66 -11.92 11.90
C TYR A 21 -1.10 -13.08 12.72
N MET A 22 -1.61 -13.30 13.95
CA MET A 22 -1.18 -14.40 14.80
C MET A 22 -1.62 -15.77 14.25
N ARG A 23 -2.80 -15.86 13.61
CA ARG A 23 -3.28 -17.12 13.00
C ARG A 23 -2.44 -17.56 11.81
N GLU A 24 -1.86 -16.64 11.07
CA GLU A 24 -1.00 -16.93 9.93
C GLU A 24 0.37 -17.51 10.34
N GLY A 25 0.69 -17.57 11.61
CA GLY A 25 1.93 -18.16 12.14
C GLY A 25 3.21 -17.42 11.76
N CYS A 26 3.08 -16.25 11.12
CA CYS A 26 4.21 -15.46 10.63
C CYS A 26 4.71 -14.42 11.63
N CYS A 27 4.03 -14.24 12.74
CA CYS A 27 4.27 -13.16 13.69
C CYS A 27 4.95 -13.63 14.97
N ARG A 28 5.89 -12.83 15.45
CA ARG A 28 6.46 -12.95 16.78
C ARG A 28 6.11 -11.70 17.58
N MET A 29 5.70 -11.89 18.84
CA MET A 29 5.58 -10.78 19.77
C MET A 29 6.96 -10.22 20.07
N TYR A 30 7.07 -8.91 20.00
CA TYR A 30 8.29 -8.18 20.28
C TYR A 30 8.37 -7.87 21.76
N SER A 31 9.46 -8.27 22.40
CA SER A 31 9.81 -7.85 23.75
C SER A 31 10.75 -6.63 23.69
N GLU A 32 10.62 -5.72 24.64
CA GLU A 32 11.45 -4.52 24.69
C GLU A 32 12.95 -4.90 24.74
N GLY A 33 13.73 -4.35 23.81
CA GLY A 33 15.14 -4.69 23.63
C GLY A 33 15.44 -5.84 22.66
N GLU A 34 14.43 -6.60 22.22
CA GLU A 34 14.57 -7.71 21.28
C GLU A 34 13.92 -7.37 19.94
N GLY A 35 14.56 -6.72 19.05
CA GLY A 35 13.98 -6.44 17.75
C GLY A 35 14.94 -6.67 16.59
N PRO A 36 14.42 -6.70 15.37
CA PRO A 36 15.28 -6.80 14.22
C PRO A 36 16.20 -5.58 14.16
N LYS A 37 17.47 -5.82 13.86
CA LYS A 37 18.47 -4.74 13.70
C LYS A 37 18.20 -3.88 12.45
N ARG A 38 17.36 -4.35 11.54
CA ARG A 38 16.97 -3.66 10.31
C ARG A 38 15.47 -3.81 10.08
N TRP A 39 14.82 -2.73 9.74
CA TRP A 39 13.41 -2.67 9.39
C TRP A 39 13.27 -2.42 7.90
N HIS A 40 12.40 -3.18 7.23
CA HIS A 40 12.03 -2.93 5.83
C HIS A 40 10.89 -1.93 5.73
N LYS A 41 9.93 -2.02 6.64
CA LYS A 41 8.86 -1.05 6.85
C LYS A 41 8.27 -1.23 8.24
N VAL A 42 7.61 -0.20 8.73
CA VAL A 42 6.78 -0.27 9.95
C VAL A 42 5.34 0.00 9.53
N VAL A 43 4.41 -0.79 10.05
CA VAL A 43 2.96 -0.57 9.85
C VAL A 43 2.38 -0.10 11.18
N LEU A 44 1.80 1.08 11.16
CA LEU A 44 1.03 1.62 12.27
C LEU A 44 -0.45 1.30 12.01
N ILE A 45 -1.10 0.63 12.95
CA ILE A 45 -2.55 0.41 12.93
C ILE A 45 -3.17 1.57 13.69
N VAL A 46 -3.89 2.40 12.98
CA VAL A 46 -4.42 3.68 13.48
C VAL A 46 -5.89 3.78 13.08
N PRO A 47 -6.78 4.21 13.99
CA PRO A 47 -8.15 4.54 13.62
C PRO A 47 -8.17 5.58 12.49
N PRO A 48 -9.05 5.45 11.49
CA PRO A 48 -9.04 6.31 10.29
C PRO A 48 -9.06 7.81 10.60
N GLU A 49 -9.82 8.22 11.61
CA GLU A 49 -9.96 9.61 12.05
C GLU A 49 -8.68 10.17 12.68
N GLN A 50 -7.78 9.31 13.15
CA GLN A 50 -6.51 9.70 13.76
C GLN A 50 -5.34 9.69 12.76
N ILE A 51 -5.49 9.08 11.59
CA ILE A 51 -4.41 8.98 10.59
C ILE A 51 -3.80 10.34 10.26
N PRO A 52 -4.56 11.43 10.01
CA PRO A 52 -3.95 12.72 9.72
C PRO A 52 -3.07 13.25 10.86
N THR A 53 -3.50 13.07 12.10
CA THR A 53 -2.76 13.52 13.30
C THR A 53 -1.48 12.71 13.48
N VAL A 54 -1.56 11.37 13.34
CA VAL A 54 -0.40 10.49 13.48
C VAL A 54 0.59 10.71 12.33
N ARG A 55 0.10 10.93 11.10
CA ARG A 55 0.94 11.29 9.95
C ARG A 55 1.72 12.58 10.21
N ALA A 56 1.03 13.63 10.61
CA ALA A 56 1.67 14.92 10.92
C ALA A 56 2.74 14.79 12.01
N TYR A 57 2.44 14.04 13.08
CA TYR A 57 3.41 13.76 14.14
C TYR A 57 4.64 13.02 13.60
N VAL A 58 4.45 11.98 12.79
CA VAL A 58 5.57 11.22 12.18
C VAL A 58 6.42 12.12 11.28
N GLU A 59 5.79 12.97 10.46
CA GLU A 59 6.49 13.91 9.58
C GLU A 59 7.27 14.96 10.37
N GLU A 60 6.73 15.46 11.46
CA GLU A 60 7.40 16.41 12.36
C GLU A 60 8.63 15.78 13.04
N GLN A 61 8.52 14.55 13.52
CA GLN A 61 9.67 13.83 14.10
C GLN A 61 10.72 13.50 13.05
N ASN A 62 10.36 13.55 11.76
CA ASN A 62 11.21 13.33 10.59
C ASN A 62 12.18 12.16 10.80
N PRO A 63 11.70 10.92 10.94
CA PRO A 63 12.57 9.75 11.04
C PRO A 63 13.39 9.66 9.76
N GLN A 64 14.68 9.94 9.85
CA GLN A 64 15.57 10.00 8.70
C GLN A 64 15.48 8.73 7.87
N GLY A 65 15.23 8.89 6.57
CA GLY A 65 15.18 7.81 5.62
C GLY A 65 13.83 7.09 5.50
N PHE A 66 12.77 7.57 6.17
CA PHE A 66 11.41 7.01 6.05
C PHE A 66 10.40 8.10 5.72
N TYR A 67 9.28 7.71 5.12
CA TYR A 67 8.12 8.58 4.90
C TYR A 67 6.82 7.80 5.17
N PRO A 68 5.78 8.45 5.69
CA PRO A 68 4.48 7.83 5.93
C PRO A 68 3.68 7.74 4.63
N VAL A 69 3.03 6.60 4.40
CA VAL A 69 2.12 6.37 3.28
C VAL A 69 0.93 5.53 3.74
N GLN A 70 -0.26 5.89 3.31
CA GLN A 70 -1.47 5.15 3.68
C GLN A 70 -1.71 4.01 2.67
N SER A 71 -1.83 2.78 3.18
CA SER A 71 -2.06 1.59 2.37
C SER A 71 -3.44 0.94 2.59
N ASP A 72 -4.13 1.33 3.64
CA ASP A 72 -5.48 0.88 3.99
C ASP A 72 -6.16 1.94 4.86
N ALA A 73 -7.46 1.84 5.07
CA ALA A 73 -8.19 2.76 5.94
C ALA A 73 -7.59 2.87 7.35
N PHE A 74 -6.99 1.79 7.86
CA PHE A 74 -6.41 1.70 9.20
C PHE A 74 -4.88 1.63 9.20
N TYR A 75 -4.20 1.60 8.04
CA TYR A 75 -2.76 1.38 7.97
C TYR A 75 -2.02 2.62 7.50
N LEU A 76 -1.19 3.16 8.37
CA LEU A 76 -0.16 4.11 8.02
C LEU A 76 1.20 3.38 8.05
N GLU A 77 1.82 3.27 6.89
CA GLU A 77 3.11 2.59 6.74
C GLU A 77 4.25 3.61 6.75
N LEU A 78 5.31 3.32 7.49
CA LEU A 78 6.59 4.04 7.37
C LEU A 78 7.47 3.24 6.42
N VAL A 79 7.75 3.81 5.26
CA VAL A 79 8.47 3.17 4.17
C VAL A 79 9.81 3.87 3.97
N PRO A 80 10.93 3.15 3.72
CA PRO A 80 12.19 3.78 3.42
C PRO A 80 12.11 4.71 2.21
N GLN A 81 12.78 5.85 2.28
CA GLN A 81 12.84 6.78 1.16
C GLN A 81 13.35 6.11 -0.12
N GLY A 82 12.74 6.45 -1.24
CA GLY A 82 13.07 5.88 -2.54
C GLY A 82 12.53 4.45 -2.76
N ILE A 83 11.76 3.89 -1.83
CA ILE A 83 11.05 2.62 -2.01
C ILE A 83 9.59 2.91 -2.26
N SER A 84 9.07 2.43 -3.39
CA SER A 84 7.65 2.56 -3.74
C SER A 84 7.24 1.43 -4.69
N LYS A 85 5.94 1.22 -4.86
CA LYS A 85 5.42 0.26 -5.86
C LYS A 85 5.86 0.65 -7.29
N GLY A 86 5.91 1.95 -7.59
CA GLY A 86 6.40 2.45 -8.88
C GLY A 86 7.86 2.11 -9.13
N ARG A 87 8.73 2.26 -8.13
CA ARG A 87 10.12 1.81 -8.25
C ARG A 87 10.21 0.30 -8.49
N GLY A 88 9.42 -0.49 -7.78
CA GLY A 88 9.34 -1.94 -7.99
C GLY A 88 8.95 -2.28 -9.43
N MET A 89 7.94 -1.62 -9.98
CA MET A 89 7.51 -1.79 -11.37
C MET A 89 8.65 -1.46 -12.35
N ARG A 90 9.36 -0.34 -12.16
CA ARG A 90 10.51 0.03 -13.02
C ARG A 90 11.64 -1.00 -12.96
N MET A 91 11.93 -1.55 -11.79
CA MET A 91 12.94 -2.61 -11.66
C MET A 91 12.53 -3.88 -12.43
N ILE A 92 11.27 -4.27 -12.39
CA ILE A 92 10.74 -5.41 -13.16
C ILE A 92 10.81 -5.13 -14.66
N GLN A 93 10.38 -3.94 -15.12
CA GLN A 93 10.49 -3.54 -16.53
C GLN A 93 11.93 -3.64 -17.02
N GLN A 94 12.89 -3.10 -16.27
CA GLN A 94 14.31 -3.17 -16.62
C GLN A 94 14.83 -4.60 -16.66
N ALA A 95 14.51 -5.42 -15.67
CA ALA A 95 14.95 -6.81 -15.59
C ALA A 95 14.42 -7.68 -16.73
N LEU A 96 13.22 -7.38 -17.21
CA LEU A 96 12.54 -8.12 -18.28
C LEU A 96 12.69 -7.47 -19.66
N GLY A 97 13.34 -6.32 -19.78
CA GLY A 97 13.45 -5.58 -21.02
C GLY A 97 12.12 -5.03 -21.55
N LEU A 98 11.16 -4.76 -20.66
CA LEU A 98 9.83 -4.26 -21.03
C LEU A 98 9.85 -2.75 -21.13
N THR A 99 9.26 -2.22 -22.20
CA THR A 99 9.18 -0.77 -22.45
C THR A 99 7.86 -0.18 -22.00
N LYS A 100 6.82 -1.00 -21.83
CA LYS A 100 5.48 -0.57 -21.43
C LYS A 100 4.99 -1.32 -20.21
N ALA A 101 4.14 -0.68 -19.43
CA ALA A 101 3.47 -1.28 -18.28
C ALA A 101 2.04 -0.74 -18.12
N ALA A 102 1.14 -1.60 -17.71
CA ALA A 102 -0.16 -1.22 -17.21
C ALA A 102 -0.23 -1.48 -15.70
N ALA A 103 -0.90 -0.61 -14.96
CA ALA A 103 -1.00 -0.71 -13.51
C ALA A 103 -2.43 -0.48 -13.02
N ILE A 104 -2.80 -1.24 -12.00
CA ILE A 104 -4.05 -1.06 -11.26
C ILE A 104 -3.75 -0.94 -9.78
N GLY A 105 -4.38 0.01 -9.10
CA GLY A 105 -4.20 0.27 -7.67
C GLY A 105 -5.41 0.95 -7.08
N ASP A 106 -5.53 0.98 -5.76
CA ASP A 106 -6.72 1.49 -5.07
C ASP A 106 -6.42 2.47 -3.93
N ARG A 107 -5.13 2.67 -3.56
CA ARG A 107 -4.72 3.48 -2.42
C ARG A 107 -3.52 4.37 -2.71
N GLU A 108 -3.21 5.28 -1.77
CA GLU A 108 -2.10 6.24 -1.86
C GLU A 108 -0.75 5.57 -2.19
N ASN A 109 -0.48 4.40 -1.63
CA ASN A 109 0.77 3.65 -1.85
C ASN A 109 0.91 3.11 -3.30
N ASP A 110 -0.18 3.11 -4.08
CA ASP A 110 -0.20 2.74 -5.50
C ASP A 110 0.10 3.92 -6.42
N LYS A 111 -0.14 5.16 -5.96
CA LYS A 111 0.00 6.37 -6.77
C LYS A 111 1.32 6.42 -7.55
N PRO A 112 2.51 6.16 -6.95
CA PRO A 112 3.76 6.17 -7.71
C PRO A 112 3.85 5.11 -8.82
N MET A 113 3.08 4.04 -8.73
CA MET A 113 3.01 3.01 -9.78
C MET A 113 2.04 3.43 -10.90
N LEU A 114 0.89 3.99 -10.53
CA LEU A 114 -0.10 4.51 -11.49
C LEU A 114 0.49 5.64 -12.33
N GLU A 115 1.22 6.59 -11.72
CA GLU A 115 1.89 7.70 -12.40
C GLU A 115 2.96 7.27 -13.42
N LEU A 116 3.55 6.10 -13.23
CA LEU A 116 4.63 5.57 -14.08
C LEU A 116 4.14 4.62 -15.17
N ALA A 117 2.89 4.19 -15.11
CA ALA A 117 2.30 3.27 -16.09
C ALA A 117 1.93 3.98 -17.40
N ASP A 118 1.95 3.23 -18.50
CA ASP A 118 1.43 3.71 -19.79
C ASP A 118 -0.09 3.69 -19.83
N PHE A 119 -0.72 2.79 -19.07
CA PHE A 119 -2.14 2.73 -18.80
C PHE A 119 -2.38 2.44 -17.33
N CYS A 120 -3.25 3.20 -16.71
CA CYS A 120 -3.54 3.02 -15.30
C CYS A 120 -5.04 2.97 -15.00
N ALA A 121 -5.38 2.21 -13.95
CA ALA A 121 -6.75 2.03 -13.52
C ALA A 121 -6.89 2.08 -12.00
N VAL A 122 -8.06 2.55 -11.55
CA VAL A 122 -8.49 2.49 -10.15
C VAL A 122 -9.88 1.85 -10.11
N PRO A 123 -10.12 0.89 -9.19
CA PRO A 123 -11.45 0.32 -8.98
C PRO A 123 -12.46 1.36 -8.49
N LYS A 124 -13.75 1.14 -8.75
CA LYS A 124 -14.85 1.97 -8.18
C LYS A 124 -14.83 2.00 -6.65
N SER A 125 -14.29 0.97 -6.01
CA SER A 125 -14.11 0.89 -4.56
C SER A 125 -12.81 1.54 -4.04
N GLY A 126 -11.96 2.03 -4.95
CA GLY A 126 -10.69 2.68 -4.62
C GLY A 126 -10.84 4.15 -4.21
N ASP A 127 -9.71 4.79 -3.93
CA ASP A 127 -9.64 6.18 -3.49
C ASP A 127 -10.24 7.13 -4.55
N PRO A 128 -11.23 7.97 -4.18
CA PRO A 128 -11.87 8.90 -5.12
C PRO A 128 -10.93 9.96 -5.71
N ASP A 129 -9.85 10.31 -5.02
CA ASP A 129 -8.89 11.28 -5.54
C ASP A 129 -7.99 10.63 -6.59
N LEU A 130 -7.58 9.37 -6.39
CA LEU A 130 -6.86 8.61 -7.41
C LEU A 130 -7.71 8.38 -8.67
N GLN A 131 -9.02 8.18 -8.53
CA GLN A 131 -9.92 7.99 -9.67
C GLN A 131 -9.94 9.18 -10.64
N LYS A 132 -9.57 10.37 -10.18
CA LYS A 132 -9.51 11.58 -11.01
C LYS A 132 -8.24 11.67 -11.88
N GLU A 133 -7.24 10.85 -11.56
CA GLU A 133 -5.90 10.93 -12.14
C GLU A 133 -5.57 9.73 -13.07
N VAL A 134 -6.53 8.85 -13.35
CA VAL A 134 -6.28 7.59 -14.09
C VAL A 134 -7.04 7.52 -15.43
N ASP A 135 -6.57 6.65 -16.32
CA ASP A 135 -7.20 6.43 -17.62
C ASP A 135 -8.55 5.71 -17.50
N PHE A 136 -8.66 4.79 -16.51
CA PHE A 136 -9.84 3.94 -16.36
C PHE A 136 -10.30 3.85 -14.91
N ILE A 137 -11.60 4.05 -14.71
CA ILE A 137 -12.30 3.57 -13.52
C ILE A 137 -12.92 2.24 -13.90
N VAL A 138 -12.47 1.16 -13.25
CA VAL A 138 -12.89 -0.21 -13.51
C VAL A 138 -13.84 -0.72 -12.43
N ASP A 139 -14.39 -1.91 -12.60
CA ASP A 139 -15.30 -2.48 -11.62
C ASP A 139 -14.69 -2.56 -10.22
N SER A 140 -15.53 -2.77 -9.20
CA SER A 140 -15.04 -2.91 -7.83
C SER A 140 -14.20 -4.19 -7.66
N CYS A 141 -13.37 -4.24 -6.62
CA CYS A 141 -12.53 -5.40 -6.35
C CYS A 141 -13.34 -6.69 -6.25
N GLU A 142 -14.52 -6.63 -5.63
CA GLU A 142 -15.44 -7.77 -5.47
C GLU A 142 -16.03 -8.25 -6.81
N ASN A 143 -16.09 -7.37 -7.80
CA ASN A 143 -16.69 -7.64 -9.11
C ASN A 143 -15.63 -7.87 -10.21
N GLY A 144 -14.39 -8.11 -9.85
CA GLY A 144 -13.35 -8.49 -10.80
C GLY A 144 -12.65 -7.32 -11.49
N ALA A 145 -12.31 -6.27 -10.75
CA ALA A 145 -11.61 -5.08 -11.23
C ALA A 145 -10.44 -5.38 -12.18
N VAL A 146 -9.61 -6.37 -11.84
CA VAL A 146 -8.44 -6.74 -12.66
C VAL A 146 -8.88 -7.32 -14.01
N ALA A 147 -9.91 -8.15 -14.02
CA ALA A 147 -10.44 -8.73 -15.27
C ALA A 147 -11.03 -7.64 -16.18
N ASP A 148 -11.82 -6.70 -15.62
CA ASP A 148 -12.34 -5.55 -16.38
C ASP A 148 -11.19 -4.73 -16.99
N PHE A 149 -10.13 -4.47 -16.22
CA PHE A 149 -8.96 -3.73 -16.72
C PHE A 149 -8.26 -4.46 -17.87
N ILE A 150 -8.02 -5.76 -17.73
CA ILE A 150 -7.40 -6.56 -18.81
C ILE A 150 -8.24 -6.53 -20.08
N CYS A 151 -9.54 -6.71 -19.99
CA CYS A 151 -10.44 -6.65 -21.17
C CYS A 151 -10.37 -5.28 -21.87
N ARG A 152 -10.25 -4.19 -21.15
CA ARG A 152 -10.10 -2.83 -21.73
C ARG A 152 -8.75 -2.66 -22.44
N LEU A 153 -7.67 -3.17 -21.82
CA LEU A 153 -6.33 -3.15 -22.43
C LEU A 153 -6.28 -3.97 -23.73
N GLU A 154 -6.90 -5.15 -23.76
CA GLU A 154 -6.98 -5.98 -24.98
C GLU A 154 -7.67 -5.25 -26.12
N GLN A 155 -8.74 -4.50 -25.84
CA GLN A 155 -9.45 -3.70 -26.86
C GLN A 155 -8.58 -2.58 -27.46
N ILE A 156 -7.66 -2.01 -26.67
CA ILE A 156 -6.76 -0.95 -27.13
C ILE A 156 -5.59 -1.55 -27.93
N CYS A 157 -5.04 -2.67 -27.48
CA CYS A 157 -3.88 -3.29 -28.11
C CYS A 157 -4.20 -4.02 -29.42
N THR A 158 -5.48 -4.26 -29.72
CA THR A 158 -5.95 -4.92 -30.96
C THR A 158 -6.37 -3.92 -32.07
N GLN A 159 -6.30 -2.63 -31.81
CA GLN A 159 -6.49 -1.56 -32.79
C GLN A 159 -5.14 -1.08 -33.35
#